data_25851a525de677cbb498bc5a81f8a936
#
_entry.id   25851a525de677cbb498bc5a81f8a936
#
_cell.length_a   1.000
_cell.length_b   1.000
_cell.length_c   1.000
_cell.angle_alpha   90.00
_cell.angle_beta   90.00
_cell.angle_gamma   90.00
#
_symmetry.space_group_name_H-M   'P 1'
#
loop_
_entity.id
_entity.type
_entity.pdbx_description
1 polymer ?
#
loop_
_entity_poly.entity_id
_entity_poly.type
_entity_poly.pdbx_seq_one_letter_code
_entity_poly.pdbx_strand_id
1 'polypeptide(L)'
;PDYLQRMANRSQKYLYHIIEEVTARGMPTEIALLPFVESAFVTNAKSRVKAAGLWQFMPATGKHYELDQTMWKDERYDVLQSTAAALTYLQRLHDEFDDWPLAFAAYNWGEGNVRRAIKRNQSLGLPTDYMSLKMPAETRNYYPKLQAIKNIVQNPNDYGIKLPTIYNEPFFVQIFKDQDIDVKRAAKLAGMSHEEFSTLNPSFNRPVIVASHNHSMLMPTDKLDQFIENLVAYRTSGKPLSSWTTYRVQPEDTVAAIARKAHMTEAALREANQIPAGRRIKPGSLVLVSKSSGLGNAEDISSDTIDASFALAQDYRRVTYRVRRGDNMRSVARRLGVSPATIMKSNGLRSQRLRVGQTLRVNVPIVTRQTTTSRPTTTRSTPDTPVASTKFYVVRKGDTLYSIANRYGITASALRNANNISGNNISVGQRLTINASGTPTKRHVVLEEVPERVQKQVSKRPLAKKKTYKVRKGDTLFSIASSANMSVNQLKKLNGIRNNNLKVGQTLKLSQ
;
A
#
# COMPACT_ATOMS: atom_id res chain seq x y z
N PRO A 1 18.90 -9.43 23.33
CA PRO A 1 18.52 -10.63 22.59
C PRO A 1 17.05 -10.63 22.14
N ASP A 2 16.09 -10.46 23.06
CA ASP A 2 14.64 -10.60 22.74
C ASP A 2 14.11 -9.63 21.69
N TYR A 3 14.61 -8.41 21.66
CA TYR A 3 14.19 -7.42 20.67
C TYR A 3 14.63 -7.83 19.25
N LEU A 4 15.89 -8.20 19.11
CA LEU A 4 16.46 -8.65 17.83
C LEU A 4 15.82 -9.96 17.36
N GLN A 5 15.53 -10.88 18.28
CA GLN A 5 14.83 -12.12 17.96
C GLN A 5 13.41 -11.86 17.42
N ARG A 6 12.66 -10.90 18.04
CA ARG A 6 11.35 -10.52 17.53
C ARG A 6 11.42 -9.88 16.14
N MET A 7 12.45 -9.08 15.88
CA MET A 7 12.65 -8.49 14.53
C MET A 7 12.92 -9.60 13.52
N ALA A 8 13.82 -10.53 13.81
CA ALA A 8 14.14 -11.66 12.96
C ALA A 8 12.91 -12.53 12.67
N ASN A 9 12.09 -12.81 13.68
CA ASN A 9 10.85 -13.58 13.49
C ASN A 9 9.87 -12.86 12.58
N ARG A 10 9.73 -11.52 12.67
CA ARG A 10 8.85 -10.74 11.79
C ARG A 10 9.34 -10.73 10.34
N SER A 11 10.67 -10.71 10.13
CA SER A 11 11.25 -10.65 8.79
C SER A 11 10.98 -11.88 7.93
N GLN A 12 10.73 -13.05 8.52
CA GLN A 12 10.51 -14.32 7.81
C GLN A 12 9.48 -14.22 6.69
N LYS A 13 8.41 -13.43 6.91
CA LYS A 13 7.30 -13.31 5.96
C LYS A 13 7.65 -12.49 4.72
N TYR A 14 8.62 -11.57 4.84
CA TYR A 14 8.83 -10.52 3.85
C TYR A 14 10.21 -10.54 3.21
N LEU A 15 11.21 -11.09 3.91
CA LEU A 15 12.61 -10.97 3.52
C LEU A 15 12.89 -11.63 2.16
N TYR A 16 12.26 -12.78 1.86
CA TYR A 16 12.39 -13.43 0.55
C TYR A 16 11.99 -12.45 -0.58
N HIS A 17 10.81 -11.84 -0.48
CA HIS A 17 10.33 -10.89 -1.49
C HIS A 17 11.27 -9.69 -1.64
N ILE A 18 11.74 -9.13 -0.53
CA ILE A 18 12.62 -7.95 -0.56
C ILE A 18 13.97 -8.30 -1.18
N ILE A 19 14.56 -9.46 -0.84
CA ILE A 19 15.82 -9.93 -1.44
C ILE A 19 15.68 -10.14 -2.95
N GLU A 20 14.59 -10.78 -3.40
CA GLU A 20 14.32 -10.96 -4.82
C GLU A 20 14.24 -9.62 -5.56
N GLU A 21 13.54 -8.62 -4.96
CA GLU A 21 13.42 -7.30 -5.55
C GLU A 21 14.75 -6.51 -5.59
N VAL A 22 15.56 -6.61 -4.53
CA VAL A 22 16.90 -6.00 -4.46
C VAL A 22 17.83 -6.64 -5.48
N THR A 23 17.85 -7.97 -5.54
CA THR A 23 18.72 -8.74 -6.46
C THR A 23 18.33 -8.50 -7.92
N ALA A 24 17.01 -8.44 -8.21
CA ALA A 24 16.52 -8.17 -9.56
C ALA A 24 16.93 -6.79 -10.10
N ARG A 25 17.25 -5.85 -9.21
CA ARG A 25 17.74 -4.51 -9.56
C ARG A 25 19.26 -4.39 -9.55
N GLY A 26 19.98 -5.47 -9.22
CA GLY A 26 21.44 -5.45 -9.09
C GLY A 26 21.94 -4.56 -7.94
N MET A 27 21.11 -4.31 -6.94
CA MET A 27 21.45 -3.50 -5.77
C MET A 27 22.16 -4.36 -4.71
N PRO A 28 22.98 -3.74 -3.81
CA PRO A 28 23.57 -4.44 -2.67
C PRO A 28 22.52 -5.15 -1.81
N THR A 29 22.73 -6.42 -1.50
CA THR A 29 21.76 -7.25 -0.76
C THR A 29 21.48 -6.75 0.66
N GLU A 30 22.43 -6.00 1.24
CA GLU A 30 22.29 -5.35 2.54
C GLU A 30 21.10 -4.38 2.62
N ILE A 31 20.66 -3.86 1.47
CA ILE A 31 19.46 -3.00 1.39
C ILE A 31 18.21 -3.74 1.89
N ALA A 32 18.16 -5.06 1.73
CA ALA A 32 17.07 -5.87 2.27
C ALA A 32 16.98 -5.85 3.81
N LEU A 33 18.02 -5.38 4.49
CA LEU A 33 18.08 -5.23 5.94
C LEU A 33 17.59 -3.85 6.44
N LEU A 34 17.35 -2.88 5.55
CA LEU A 34 16.86 -1.54 5.96
C LEU A 34 15.56 -1.57 6.77
N PRO A 35 14.58 -2.44 6.50
CA PRO A 35 13.38 -2.53 7.34
C PRO A 35 13.65 -2.91 8.80
N PHE A 36 14.78 -3.53 9.12
CA PHE A 36 15.20 -3.72 10.51
C PHE A 36 15.48 -2.39 11.20
N VAL A 37 16.12 -1.46 10.49
CA VAL A 37 16.49 -0.13 11.00
C VAL A 37 15.28 0.80 11.03
N GLU A 38 14.44 0.76 9.99
CA GLU A 38 13.30 1.66 9.81
C GLU A 38 12.12 1.34 10.73
N SER A 39 11.67 0.10 10.71
CA SER A 39 10.43 -0.31 11.36
C SER A 39 10.54 -1.54 12.25
N ALA A 40 11.73 -2.12 12.39
CA ALA A 40 11.90 -3.43 13.00
C ALA A 40 10.99 -4.52 12.37
N PHE A 41 10.76 -4.44 11.06
CA PHE A 41 9.82 -5.28 10.28
C PHE A 41 8.36 -5.22 10.77
N VAL A 42 7.93 -4.11 11.37
CA VAL A 42 6.53 -3.87 11.72
C VAL A 42 5.83 -3.23 10.54
N THR A 43 4.97 -3.99 9.86
CA THR A 43 4.32 -3.56 8.61
C THR A 43 3.33 -2.42 8.78
N ASN A 44 2.70 -2.31 9.95
CA ASN A 44 1.78 -1.23 10.30
C ASN A 44 2.44 -0.13 11.15
N ALA A 45 3.77 -0.05 11.16
CA ALA A 45 4.50 0.96 11.92
C ALA A 45 4.12 2.38 11.46
N LYS A 46 3.92 3.26 12.45
CA LYS A 46 3.63 4.68 12.22
C LYS A 46 4.40 5.54 13.20
N SER A 47 5.23 6.44 12.68
CA SER A 47 6.00 7.35 13.51
C SER A 47 5.17 8.57 13.97
N ARG A 48 5.68 9.30 14.96
CA ARG A 48 5.08 10.56 15.43
C ARG A 48 5.00 11.61 14.33
N VAL A 49 5.92 11.58 13.38
CA VAL A 49 5.98 12.49 12.21
C VAL A 49 5.25 11.94 10.98
N LYS A 50 4.44 10.86 11.16
CA LYS A 50 3.59 10.24 10.13
C LYS A 50 4.35 9.45 9.06
N ALA A 51 5.61 9.07 9.28
CA ALA A 51 6.25 8.04 8.47
C ALA A 51 5.52 6.70 8.70
N ALA A 52 5.40 5.87 7.66
CA ALA A 52 4.50 4.72 7.65
C ALA A 52 5.08 3.49 6.96
N GLY A 53 4.72 2.31 7.48
CA GLY A 53 5.01 1.01 6.90
C GLY A 53 6.43 0.51 7.15
N LEU A 54 6.78 -0.59 6.47
CA LEU A 54 8.10 -1.22 6.57
C LEU A 54 9.25 -0.25 6.28
N TRP A 55 9.08 0.61 5.28
CA TRP A 55 10.06 1.52 4.73
C TRP A 55 9.96 2.95 5.26
N GLN A 56 9.07 3.20 6.21
CA GLN A 56 8.85 4.49 6.88
C GLN A 56 8.72 5.69 5.93
N PHE A 57 7.93 5.53 4.86
CA PHE A 57 7.66 6.62 3.94
C PHE A 57 6.92 7.78 4.60
N MET A 58 7.46 8.98 4.46
CA MET A 58 6.74 10.22 4.75
C MET A 58 5.60 10.42 3.74
N PRO A 59 4.47 11.06 4.13
CA PRO A 59 3.32 11.23 3.22
C PRO A 59 3.68 11.86 1.88
N ALA A 60 4.47 12.93 1.89
CA ALA A 60 4.87 13.64 0.66
C ALA A 60 5.80 12.79 -0.21
N THR A 61 6.78 12.11 0.40
CA THR A 61 7.72 11.22 -0.30
C THR A 61 6.96 10.02 -0.90
N GLY A 62 6.03 9.43 -0.13
CA GLY A 62 5.19 8.35 -0.65
C GLY A 62 4.42 8.77 -1.89
N LYS A 63 3.77 9.94 -1.87
CA LYS A 63 3.06 10.47 -3.05
C LYS A 63 3.99 10.74 -4.24
N HIS A 64 5.21 11.22 -3.97
CA HIS A 64 6.20 11.45 -5.03
C HIS A 64 6.60 10.15 -5.73
N TYR A 65 6.64 9.04 -5.00
CA TYR A 65 6.89 7.70 -5.51
C TYR A 65 5.61 6.90 -5.79
N GLU A 66 4.50 7.60 -6.07
CA GLU A 66 3.23 7.04 -6.52
C GLU A 66 2.58 6.05 -5.54
N LEU A 67 2.88 6.16 -4.25
CA LEU A 67 2.18 5.42 -3.21
C LEU A 67 0.86 6.13 -2.89
N ASP A 68 -0.23 5.54 -3.31
CA ASP A 68 -1.57 6.07 -3.10
C ASP A 68 -1.92 6.15 -1.61
N GLN A 69 -2.51 7.27 -1.21
CA GLN A 69 -2.95 7.54 0.15
C GLN A 69 -4.42 8.00 0.08
N THR A 70 -5.30 7.05 -0.13
CA THR A 70 -6.75 7.25 -0.26
C THR A 70 -7.49 6.92 1.03
N MET A 71 -8.79 7.15 1.06
CA MET A 71 -9.61 6.67 2.15
C MET A 71 -9.69 5.13 2.24
N TRP A 72 -9.44 4.44 1.14
CA TRP A 72 -9.55 2.99 1.02
C TRP A 72 -8.24 2.28 1.32
N LYS A 73 -7.14 2.83 0.83
CA LYS A 73 -5.82 2.23 0.90
C LYS A 73 -4.74 3.29 1.14
N ASP A 74 -3.76 2.94 1.97
CA ASP A 74 -2.50 3.69 2.11
C ASP A 74 -1.35 2.76 1.71
N GLU A 75 -0.82 2.96 0.50
CA GLU A 75 0.18 2.08 -0.09
C GLU A 75 1.57 2.18 0.54
N ARG A 76 1.77 3.14 1.44
CA ARG A 76 2.98 3.19 2.27
C ARG A 76 3.08 1.98 3.21
N TYR A 77 1.94 1.38 3.54
CA TYR A 77 1.85 0.14 4.32
C TYR A 77 1.82 -1.12 3.43
N ASP A 78 1.61 -0.99 2.13
CA ASP A 78 1.62 -2.11 1.19
C ASP A 78 3.05 -2.63 1.01
N VAL A 79 3.28 -3.89 1.34
CA VAL A 79 4.63 -4.48 1.31
C VAL A 79 5.23 -4.46 -0.09
N LEU A 80 4.43 -4.76 -1.12
CA LEU A 80 4.92 -4.82 -2.50
C LEU A 80 5.18 -3.42 -3.05
N GLN A 81 4.19 -2.53 -2.93
CA GLN A 81 4.28 -1.18 -3.49
C GLN A 81 5.36 -0.36 -2.78
N SER A 82 5.39 -0.40 -1.43
CA SER A 82 6.39 0.35 -0.68
C SER A 82 7.81 -0.18 -0.87
N THR A 83 8.00 -1.50 -1.08
CA THR A 83 9.30 -2.06 -1.42
C THR A 83 9.77 -1.56 -2.79
N ALA A 84 8.91 -1.64 -3.82
CA ALA A 84 9.25 -1.14 -5.15
C ALA A 84 9.61 0.37 -5.13
N ALA A 85 8.81 1.17 -4.41
CA ALA A 85 9.05 2.60 -4.25
C ALA A 85 10.35 2.90 -3.50
N ALA A 86 10.64 2.18 -2.40
CA ALA A 86 11.85 2.38 -1.61
C ALA A 86 13.12 2.06 -2.41
N LEU A 87 13.12 0.96 -3.15
CA LEU A 87 14.25 0.59 -3.98
C LEU A 87 14.45 1.58 -5.15
N THR A 88 13.38 2.08 -5.73
CA THR A 88 13.45 3.14 -6.76
C THR A 88 14.01 4.44 -6.17
N TYR A 89 13.60 4.81 -4.96
CA TYR A 89 14.14 5.99 -4.27
C TYR A 89 15.62 5.83 -3.93
N LEU A 90 16.00 4.70 -3.36
CA LEU A 90 17.39 4.40 -3.01
C LEU A 90 18.30 4.38 -4.24
N GLN A 91 17.86 3.80 -5.36
CA GLN A 91 18.62 3.82 -6.60
C GLN A 91 18.86 5.26 -7.09
N ARG A 92 17.81 6.09 -7.10
CA ARG A 92 17.94 7.51 -7.47
C ARG A 92 18.91 8.25 -6.55
N LEU A 93 18.88 7.96 -5.25
CA LEU A 93 19.82 8.59 -4.30
C LEU A 93 21.27 8.12 -4.55
N HIS A 94 21.46 6.85 -4.85
CA HIS A 94 22.76 6.34 -5.22
C HIS A 94 23.25 6.97 -6.54
N ASP A 95 22.40 7.07 -7.55
CA ASP A 95 22.74 7.72 -8.83
C ASP A 95 23.11 9.22 -8.64
N GLU A 96 22.56 9.88 -7.60
CA GLU A 96 22.84 11.28 -7.27
C GLU A 96 24.19 11.45 -6.54
N PHE A 97 24.51 10.57 -5.61
CA PHE A 97 25.67 10.74 -4.72
C PHE A 97 26.85 9.83 -5.07
N ASP A 98 26.65 8.83 -5.94
CA ASP A 98 27.61 7.78 -6.32
C ASP A 98 28.24 7.05 -5.11
N ASP A 99 27.49 6.99 -3.99
CA ASP A 99 27.94 6.42 -2.72
C ASP A 99 26.75 5.90 -1.92
N TRP A 100 26.74 4.61 -1.57
CA TRP A 100 25.65 3.99 -0.82
C TRP A 100 25.49 4.55 0.59
N PRO A 101 26.56 4.72 1.40
CA PRO A 101 26.46 5.40 2.69
C PRO A 101 25.79 6.79 2.61
N LEU A 102 26.13 7.60 1.62
CA LEU A 102 25.49 8.91 1.40
C LEU A 102 24.05 8.76 0.92
N ALA A 103 23.75 7.76 0.09
CA ALA A 103 22.37 7.44 -0.30
C ALA A 103 21.50 7.06 0.91
N PHE A 104 22.03 6.26 1.85
CA PHE A 104 21.32 5.93 3.10
C PHE A 104 21.15 7.16 4.00
N ALA A 105 22.15 8.03 4.10
CA ALA A 105 22.01 9.30 4.81
C ALA A 105 20.91 10.18 4.20
N ALA A 106 20.83 10.21 2.87
CA ALA A 106 19.83 10.98 2.14
C ALA A 106 18.42 10.38 2.27
N TYR A 107 18.30 9.06 2.30
CA TYR A 107 17.03 8.39 2.56
C TYR A 107 16.46 8.76 3.94
N ASN A 108 17.30 8.77 4.98
CA ASN A 108 16.91 9.09 6.35
C ASN A 108 16.70 10.59 6.59
N TRP A 109 17.60 11.43 6.08
CA TRP A 109 17.64 12.87 6.39
C TRP A 109 17.09 13.77 5.27
N GLY A 110 16.94 13.23 4.09
CA GLY A 110 16.56 13.94 2.88
C GLY A 110 17.76 14.43 2.07
N GLU A 111 17.72 14.21 0.76
CA GLU A 111 18.79 14.53 -0.19
C GLU A 111 19.21 16.00 -0.18
N GLY A 112 18.27 16.92 0.04
CA GLY A 112 18.57 18.36 0.14
C GLY A 112 19.48 18.71 1.33
N ASN A 113 19.35 17.98 2.44
CA ASN A 113 20.23 18.16 3.59
C ASN A 113 21.63 17.65 3.34
N VAL A 114 21.75 16.45 2.74
CA VAL A 114 23.03 15.85 2.39
C VAL A 114 23.77 16.72 1.37
N ARG A 115 23.10 17.21 0.32
CA ARG A 115 23.69 18.16 -0.64
C ARG A 115 24.25 19.42 0.04
N ARG A 116 23.51 19.99 1.00
CA ARG A 116 23.98 21.16 1.73
C ARG A 116 25.19 20.85 2.60
N ALA A 117 25.22 19.69 3.25
CA ALA A 117 26.35 19.25 4.05
C ALA A 117 27.61 19.02 3.19
N ILE A 118 27.48 18.36 2.04
CA ILE A 118 28.54 18.16 1.05
C ILE A 118 29.08 19.52 0.59
N LYS A 119 28.21 20.43 0.11
CA LYS A 119 28.61 21.77 -0.35
C LYS A 119 29.33 22.57 0.72
N ARG A 120 28.90 22.47 1.99
CA ARG A 120 29.59 23.12 3.11
C ARG A 120 30.99 22.57 3.27
N ASN A 121 31.19 21.26 3.30
CA ASN A 121 32.50 20.64 3.44
C ASN A 121 33.41 21.02 2.27
N GLN A 122 32.90 20.97 1.02
CA GLN A 122 33.61 21.42 -0.16
C GLN A 122 34.12 22.86 -0.04
N SER A 123 33.27 23.78 0.45
CA SER A 123 33.67 25.20 0.65
C SER A 123 34.72 25.39 1.74
N LEU A 124 34.92 24.41 2.61
CA LEU A 124 35.92 24.42 3.69
C LEU A 124 37.15 23.57 3.37
N GLY A 125 37.23 22.96 2.18
CA GLY A 125 38.28 22.02 1.81
C GLY A 125 38.28 20.73 2.62
N LEU A 126 37.10 20.33 3.19
CA LEU A 126 36.96 19.13 4.01
C LEU A 126 36.46 17.94 3.16
N PRO A 127 36.73 16.70 3.57
CA PRO A 127 36.20 15.51 2.91
C PRO A 127 34.66 15.49 2.90
N THR A 128 34.08 14.86 1.87
CA THR A 128 32.62 14.83 1.64
C THR A 128 31.99 13.46 1.79
N ASP A 129 32.76 12.49 2.31
CA ASP A 129 32.27 11.15 2.62
C ASP A 129 31.31 11.17 3.83
N TYR A 130 30.57 10.05 4.00
CA TYR A 130 29.58 9.90 5.05
C TYR A 130 30.09 10.23 6.46
N MET A 131 31.32 9.80 6.80
CA MET A 131 31.87 9.97 8.14
C MET A 131 32.29 11.41 8.42
N SER A 132 32.63 12.16 7.39
CA SER A 132 33.15 13.53 7.46
C SER A 132 32.03 14.58 7.47
N LEU A 133 30.80 14.23 7.07
CA LEU A 133 29.67 15.17 7.05
C LEU A 133 29.11 15.44 8.45
N LYS A 134 28.80 16.71 8.72
CA LYS A 134 28.07 17.09 9.94
C LYS A 134 26.56 16.77 9.76
N MET A 135 26.13 15.66 10.35
CA MET A 135 24.75 15.16 10.31
C MET A 135 24.12 15.06 11.70
N PRO A 136 22.78 15.04 11.83
CA PRO A 136 22.11 14.67 13.06
C PRO A 136 22.55 13.30 13.58
N ALA A 137 22.49 13.07 14.88
CA ALA A 137 22.92 11.83 15.50
C ALA A 137 22.17 10.61 14.94
N GLU A 138 20.88 10.75 14.63
CA GLU A 138 20.07 9.70 14.02
C GLU A 138 20.66 9.28 12.66
N THR A 139 20.90 10.22 11.77
CA THR A 139 21.46 9.98 10.44
C THR A 139 22.90 9.46 10.51
N ARG A 140 23.74 10.05 11.38
CA ARG A 140 25.12 9.59 11.60
C ARG A 140 25.20 8.14 12.08
N ASN A 141 24.19 7.65 12.79
CA ASN A 141 24.11 6.28 13.27
C ASN A 141 23.34 5.35 12.33
N TYR A 142 22.79 5.86 11.23
CA TYR A 142 21.92 5.07 10.36
C TYR A 142 22.68 3.95 9.64
N TYR A 143 23.72 4.30 8.91
CA TYR A 143 24.57 3.31 8.24
C TYR A 143 25.30 2.38 9.21
N PRO A 144 25.91 2.85 10.34
CA PRO A 144 26.43 1.95 11.36
C PRO A 144 25.41 0.95 11.93
N LYS A 145 24.15 1.36 12.11
CA LYS A 145 23.09 0.41 12.53
C LYS A 145 22.82 -0.66 11.47
N LEU A 146 22.79 -0.28 10.19
CA LEU A 146 22.65 -1.24 9.10
C LEU A 146 23.83 -2.25 9.09
N GLN A 147 25.06 -1.78 9.27
CA GLN A 147 26.25 -2.64 9.37
C GLN A 147 26.19 -3.56 10.59
N ALA A 148 25.71 -3.07 11.73
CA ALA A 148 25.51 -3.89 12.91
C ALA A 148 24.48 -5.02 12.66
N ILE A 149 23.36 -4.73 12.01
CA ILE A 149 22.38 -5.76 11.63
C ILE A 149 22.99 -6.76 10.65
N LYS A 150 23.76 -6.29 9.65
CA LYS A 150 24.48 -7.18 8.74
C LYS A 150 25.41 -8.14 9.50
N ASN A 151 26.24 -7.63 10.42
CA ASN A 151 27.16 -8.45 11.22
C ASN A 151 26.41 -9.49 12.07
N ILE A 152 25.28 -9.09 12.68
CA ILE A 152 24.43 -10.00 13.45
C ILE A 152 23.86 -11.11 12.56
N VAL A 153 23.41 -10.78 11.36
CA VAL A 153 22.85 -11.77 10.41
C VAL A 153 23.94 -12.72 9.90
N GLN A 154 25.16 -12.22 9.68
CA GLN A 154 26.28 -13.04 9.26
C GLN A 154 26.80 -13.98 10.36
N ASN A 155 26.85 -13.51 11.60
CA ASN A 155 27.41 -14.24 12.74
C ASN A 155 26.45 -14.20 13.95
N PRO A 156 25.23 -14.77 13.85
CA PRO A 156 24.19 -14.60 14.87
C PRO A 156 24.58 -15.19 16.24
N ASN A 157 25.41 -16.24 16.25
CA ASN A 157 25.85 -16.89 17.48
C ASN A 157 26.72 -15.96 18.34
N ASP A 158 27.52 -15.08 17.74
CA ASP A 158 28.38 -14.13 18.46
C ASP A 158 27.56 -13.11 19.26
N TYR A 159 26.28 -12.95 18.89
CA TYR A 159 25.33 -12.03 19.52
C TYR A 159 24.25 -12.76 20.35
N GLY A 160 24.36 -14.08 20.53
CA GLY A 160 23.38 -14.89 21.24
C GLY A 160 22.01 -14.92 20.57
N ILE A 161 21.95 -14.77 19.23
CA ILE A 161 20.71 -14.72 18.45
C ILE A 161 20.55 -16.03 17.67
N LYS A 162 19.34 -16.57 17.75
CA LYS A 162 18.92 -17.70 16.92
C LYS A 162 18.06 -17.20 15.78
N LEU A 163 18.64 -17.07 14.60
CA LEU A 163 17.87 -16.66 13.42
C LEU A 163 16.79 -17.70 13.09
N PRO A 164 15.59 -17.28 12.74
CA PRO A 164 14.55 -18.18 12.25
C PRO A 164 14.96 -18.77 10.91
N THR A 165 14.51 -19.99 10.62
CA THR A 165 14.68 -20.57 9.29
C THR A 165 13.85 -19.77 8.28
N ILE A 166 14.51 -19.11 7.33
CA ILE A 166 13.87 -18.44 6.21
C ILE A 166 14.05 -19.34 4.99
N TYR A 167 12.93 -19.82 4.47
CA TYR A 167 12.95 -20.68 3.28
C TYR A 167 13.18 -19.81 2.03
N ASN A 168 13.94 -20.34 1.06
CA ASN A 168 14.15 -19.69 -0.23
C ASN A 168 12.92 -19.89 -1.14
N GLU A 169 11.77 -19.49 -0.66
CA GLU A 169 10.48 -19.57 -1.33
C GLU A 169 9.57 -18.42 -0.87
N PRO A 170 8.63 -17.96 -1.70
CA PRO A 170 7.73 -16.88 -1.33
C PRO A 170 6.80 -17.32 -0.19
N PHE A 171 6.76 -16.54 0.88
CA PHE A 171 5.81 -16.75 1.98
C PHE A 171 4.37 -16.48 1.57
N PHE A 172 4.16 -15.56 0.63
CA PHE A 172 2.84 -15.14 0.17
C PHE A 172 2.76 -15.05 -1.34
N VAL A 173 1.55 -15.07 -1.85
CA VAL A 173 1.18 -14.75 -3.23
C VAL A 173 0.29 -13.53 -3.25
N GLN A 174 0.28 -12.82 -4.37
CA GLN A 174 -0.62 -11.70 -4.62
C GLN A 174 -1.87 -12.21 -5.34
N ILE A 175 -3.06 -11.94 -4.79
CA ILE A 175 -4.34 -12.32 -5.34
C ILE A 175 -5.05 -11.08 -5.87
N PHE A 176 -5.39 -11.08 -7.15
CA PHE A 176 -6.28 -10.10 -7.75
C PHE A 176 -7.72 -10.64 -7.69
N LYS A 177 -8.66 -9.77 -7.45
CA LYS A 177 -10.06 -10.12 -7.28
C LYS A 177 -10.95 -9.31 -8.22
N ASP A 178 -12.04 -9.90 -8.60
CA ASP A 178 -13.07 -9.36 -9.50
C ASP A 178 -14.25 -8.72 -8.76
N GLN A 179 -14.37 -8.96 -7.46
CA GLN A 179 -15.47 -8.47 -6.63
C GLN A 179 -14.96 -7.90 -5.30
N ASP A 180 -15.74 -7.00 -4.74
CA ASP A 180 -15.51 -6.47 -3.39
C ASP A 180 -15.63 -7.59 -2.36
N ILE A 181 -14.71 -7.61 -1.38
CA ILE A 181 -14.71 -8.59 -0.31
C ILE A 181 -14.43 -7.95 1.04
N ASP A 182 -15.19 -8.35 2.07
CA ASP A 182 -14.90 -7.90 3.43
C ASP A 182 -13.55 -8.45 3.90
N VAL A 183 -12.75 -7.63 4.57
CA VAL A 183 -11.45 -8.04 5.16
C VAL A 183 -11.64 -9.25 6.09
N LYS A 184 -12.65 -9.21 6.96
CA LYS A 184 -12.98 -10.32 7.88
C LYS A 184 -13.39 -11.59 7.13
N ARG A 185 -14.06 -11.44 5.99
CA ARG A 185 -14.48 -12.58 5.16
C ARG A 185 -13.30 -13.18 4.42
N ALA A 186 -12.44 -12.36 3.84
CA ALA A 186 -11.21 -12.83 3.21
C ALA A 186 -10.35 -13.63 4.19
N ALA A 187 -10.14 -13.13 5.39
CA ALA A 187 -9.43 -13.82 6.47
C ALA A 187 -10.11 -15.17 6.79
N LYS A 188 -11.43 -15.18 7.00
CA LYS A 188 -12.18 -16.40 7.32
C LYS A 188 -12.09 -17.45 6.20
N LEU A 189 -12.22 -17.05 4.94
CA LEU A 189 -12.11 -17.97 3.80
C LEU A 189 -10.71 -18.58 3.72
N ALA A 190 -9.68 -17.85 4.11
CA ALA A 190 -8.30 -18.33 4.19
C ALA A 190 -7.99 -19.17 5.45
N GLY A 191 -8.95 -19.31 6.37
CA GLY A 191 -8.70 -19.95 7.66
C GLY A 191 -7.70 -19.20 8.52
N MET A 192 -7.67 -17.86 8.40
CA MET A 192 -6.81 -16.95 9.15
C MET A 192 -7.61 -16.15 10.16
N SER A 193 -6.97 -15.72 11.24
CA SER A 193 -7.51 -14.68 12.09
C SER A 193 -7.54 -13.33 11.34
N HIS A 194 -8.41 -12.41 11.78
CA HIS A 194 -8.44 -11.05 11.25
C HIS A 194 -7.10 -10.32 11.46
N GLU A 195 -6.45 -10.54 12.59
CA GLU A 195 -5.17 -9.93 12.93
C GLU A 195 -4.04 -10.41 12.02
N GLU A 196 -3.93 -11.72 11.79
CA GLU A 196 -2.93 -12.29 10.88
C GLU A 196 -3.11 -11.76 9.45
N PHE A 197 -4.35 -11.75 8.95
CA PHE A 197 -4.64 -11.22 7.62
C PHE A 197 -4.33 -9.73 7.51
N SER A 198 -4.71 -8.92 8.49
CA SER A 198 -4.46 -7.48 8.52
C SER A 198 -2.98 -7.14 8.69
N THR A 199 -2.22 -7.97 9.42
CA THR A 199 -0.76 -7.81 9.54
C THR A 199 -0.06 -8.03 8.21
N LEU A 200 -0.54 -8.97 7.38
CA LEU A 200 -0.02 -9.21 6.04
C LEU A 200 -0.52 -8.16 5.03
N ASN A 201 -1.70 -7.59 5.25
CA ASN A 201 -2.38 -6.63 4.38
C ASN A 201 -2.69 -5.30 5.11
N PRO A 202 -1.70 -4.61 5.68
CA PRO A 202 -1.94 -3.45 6.55
C PRO A 202 -2.33 -2.18 5.78
N SER A 203 -2.30 -2.20 4.46
CA SER A 203 -2.61 -1.05 3.60
C SER A 203 -4.10 -0.72 3.52
N PHE A 204 -4.98 -1.65 3.86
CA PHE A 204 -6.42 -1.42 3.77
C PHE A 204 -6.96 -0.59 4.94
N ASN A 205 -7.51 0.57 4.61
CA ASN A 205 -8.05 1.53 5.58
C ASN A 205 -9.50 1.26 5.96
N ARG A 206 -10.19 0.34 5.27
CA ARG A 206 -11.63 0.09 5.42
C ARG A 206 -11.89 -1.40 5.63
N PRO A 207 -13.06 -1.76 6.19
CA PRO A 207 -13.40 -3.17 6.42
C PRO A 207 -13.71 -3.95 5.14
N VAL A 208 -13.67 -3.31 3.98
CA VAL A 208 -13.88 -3.90 2.66
C VAL A 208 -12.70 -3.63 1.76
N ILE A 209 -12.28 -4.62 1.00
CA ILE A 209 -11.30 -4.52 -0.08
C ILE A 209 -12.08 -4.38 -1.38
N VAL A 210 -11.99 -3.22 -2.02
CA VAL A 210 -12.73 -2.94 -3.26
C VAL A 210 -12.01 -3.52 -4.48
N ALA A 211 -12.76 -4.04 -5.45
CA ALA A 211 -12.22 -4.67 -6.65
C ALA A 211 -11.74 -3.65 -7.68
N SER A 212 -12.40 -2.50 -7.75
CA SER A 212 -11.99 -1.41 -8.62
C SER A 212 -10.56 -0.94 -8.29
N HIS A 213 -9.83 -0.45 -9.28
CA HIS A 213 -8.42 -0.05 -9.19
C HIS A 213 -7.41 -1.19 -8.97
N ASN A 214 -7.72 -2.42 -9.41
CA ASN A 214 -6.82 -3.56 -9.31
C ASN A 214 -6.26 -3.80 -7.90
N HIS A 215 -7.05 -3.53 -6.86
CA HIS A 215 -6.62 -3.82 -5.51
C HIS A 215 -6.41 -5.32 -5.34
N SER A 216 -5.18 -5.70 -5.07
CA SER A 216 -4.79 -7.06 -4.72
C SER A 216 -4.64 -7.20 -3.22
N MET A 217 -4.71 -8.43 -2.75
CA MET A 217 -4.39 -8.80 -1.37
C MET A 217 -3.29 -9.87 -1.35
N LEU A 218 -2.52 -9.89 -0.29
CA LEU A 218 -1.51 -10.91 -0.05
C LEU A 218 -2.13 -12.08 0.72
N MET A 219 -1.78 -13.28 0.30
CA MET A 219 -2.25 -14.53 0.90
C MET A 219 -1.05 -15.43 1.16
N PRO A 220 -0.88 -16.02 2.36
CA PRO A 220 0.16 -17.03 2.58
C PRO A 220 0.00 -18.18 1.60
N THR A 221 1.12 -18.65 1.06
CA THR A 221 1.12 -19.72 0.03
C THR A 221 0.46 -20.99 0.53
N ASP A 222 0.60 -21.32 1.82
CA ASP A 222 -0.03 -22.50 2.43
C ASP A 222 -1.53 -22.36 2.67
N LYS A 223 -2.07 -21.14 2.55
CA LYS A 223 -3.51 -20.82 2.72
C LYS A 223 -4.25 -20.66 1.40
N LEU A 224 -3.54 -20.63 0.29
CA LEU A 224 -4.12 -20.32 -1.02
C LEU A 224 -5.18 -21.33 -1.44
N ASP A 225 -4.87 -22.61 -1.36
CA ASP A 225 -5.80 -23.69 -1.77
C ASP A 225 -7.08 -23.64 -0.93
N GLN A 226 -6.94 -23.55 0.38
CA GLN A 226 -8.07 -23.41 1.31
C GLN A 226 -8.92 -22.18 0.99
N PHE A 227 -8.27 -21.05 0.69
CA PHE A 227 -8.96 -19.82 0.33
C PHE A 227 -9.79 -20.00 -0.95
N ILE A 228 -9.20 -20.60 -2.00
CA ILE A 228 -9.86 -20.81 -3.29
C ILE A 228 -11.06 -21.76 -3.13
N GLU A 229 -10.88 -22.89 -2.45
CA GLU A 229 -11.95 -23.87 -2.21
C GLU A 229 -13.12 -23.22 -1.45
N ASN A 230 -12.83 -22.53 -0.36
CA ASN A 230 -13.84 -21.84 0.44
C ASN A 230 -14.51 -20.69 -0.32
N LEU A 231 -13.78 -19.96 -1.17
CA LEU A 231 -14.32 -18.88 -1.99
C LEU A 231 -15.31 -19.41 -3.02
N VAL A 232 -14.98 -20.51 -3.71
CA VAL A 232 -15.86 -21.17 -4.68
C VAL A 232 -17.15 -21.64 -3.96
N ALA A 233 -17.03 -22.36 -2.86
CA ALA A 233 -18.17 -22.81 -2.08
C ALA A 233 -19.04 -21.65 -1.59
N TYR A 234 -18.41 -20.54 -1.17
CA TYR A 234 -19.13 -19.35 -0.70
C TYR A 234 -19.88 -18.66 -1.85
N ARG A 235 -19.27 -18.51 -3.03
CA ARG A 235 -19.93 -17.94 -4.21
C ARG A 235 -21.12 -18.79 -4.65
N THR A 236 -20.99 -20.12 -4.64
CA THR A 236 -22.08 -21.05 -4.97
C THR A 236 -23.27 -20.92 -4.02
N SER A 237 -23.03 -20.50 -2.77
CA SER A 237 -24.13 -20.25 -1.82
C SER A 237 -24.97 -19.00 -2.09
N GLY A 238 -24.62 -18.20 -3.12
CA GLY A 238 -25.33 -16.97 -3.51
C GLY A 238 -25.19 -15.80 -2.52
N LYS A 239 -24.35 -15.95 -1.49
CA LYS A 239 -24.13 -14.89 -0.48
C LYS A 239 -23.13 -13.85 -0.98
N PRO A 240 -23.35 -12.55 -0.76
CA PRO A 240 -22.45 -11.51 -1.19
C PRO A 240 -21.11 -11.57 -0.42
N LEU A 241 -19.99 -11.39 -1.12
CA LEU A 241 -18.66 -11.34 -0.51
C LEU A 241 -18.43 -10.09 0.32
N SER A 242 -19.10 -8.97 -0.03
CA SER A 242 -19.09 -7.76 0.76
C SER A 242 -20.43 -7.48 1.40
N SER A 243 -20.41 -7.15 2.69
CA SER A 243 -21.56 -6.68 3.47
C SER A 243 -21.69 -5.16 3.50
N TRP A 244 -20.87 -4.43 2.76
CA TRP A 244 -20.77 -2.98 2.75
C TRP A 244 -21.29 -2.38 1.45
N THR A 245 -21.89 -1.19 1.59
CA THR A 245 -22.28 -0.30 0.49
C THR A 245 -21.95 1.14 0.88
N THR A 246 -22.14 2.10 -0.02
CA THR A 246 -21.93 3.51 0.28
C THR A 246 -23.24 4.25 0.41
N TYR A 247 -23.29 5.24 1.29
CA TYR A 247 -24.42 6.14 1.51
C TYR A 247 -23.95 7.59 1.35
N ARG A 248 -24.67 8.36 0.54
CA ARG A 248 -24.43 9.79 0.36
C ARG A 248 -25.12 10.61 1.43
N VAL A 249 -24.34 11.24 2.28
CA VAL A 249 -24.81 12.04 3.43
C VAL A 249 -25.69 13.19 2.98
N GLN A 250 -26.89 13.27 3.52
CA GLN A 250 -27.87 14.33 3.25
C GLN A 250 -27.63 15.55 4.16
N PRO A 251 -28.18 16.75 3.82
CA PRO A 251 -27.95 17.97 4.59
C PRO A 251 -28.32 17.90 6.07
N GLU A 252 -29.39 17.16 6.40
CA GLU A 252 -29.91 16.99 7.77
C GLU A 252 -29.33 15.79 8.51
N ASP A 253 -28.51 14.98 7.86
CA ASP A 253 -27.98 13.77 8.46
C ASP A 253 -26.97 14.08 9.57
N THR A 254 -27.13 13.34 10.67
CA THR A 254 -26.12 13.20 11.71
C THR A 254 -25.52 11.81 11.67
N VAL A 255 -24.32 11.62 12.24
CA VAL A 255 -23.71 10.29 12.32
C VAL A 255 -24.62 9.28 13.01
N ALA A 256 -25.29 9.69 14.09
CA ALA A 256 -26.26 8.86 14.81
C ALA A 256 -27.50 8.53 13.97
N ALA A 257 -27.99 9.49 13.15
CA ALA A 257 -29.14 9.25 12.27
C ALA A 257 -28.77 8.28 11.14
N ILE A 258 -27.61 8.45 10.52
CA ILE A 258 -27.12 7.52 9.49
C ILE A 258 -26.94 6.12 10.08
N ALA A 259 -26.32 6.00 11.26
CA ALA A 259 -26.13 4.72 11.93
C ALA A 259 -27.47 4.00 12.17
N ARG A 260 -28.49 4.69 12.67
CA ARG A 260 -29.82 4.12 12.85
C ARG A 260 -30.48 3.67 11.54
N LYS A 261 -30.41 4.52 10.50
CA LYS A 261 -30.90 4.17 9.15
C LYS A 261 -30.20 2.94 8.60
N ALA A 262 -28.89 2.79 8.88
CA ALA A 262 -28.06 1.70 8.42
C ALA A 262 -28.10 0.45 9.31
N HIS A 263 -28.96 0.40 10.33
CA HIS A 263 -29.00 -0.67 11.32
C HIS A 263 -27.63 -0.96 11.96
N MET A 264 -26.86 0.10 12.21
CA MET A 264 -25.52 0.06 12.81
C MET A 264 -25.52 0.82 14.13
N THR A 265 -24.59 0.51 15.00
CA THR A 265 -24.25 1.40 16.11
C THR A 265 -23.46 2.61 15.60
N GLU A 266 -23.59 3.77 16.27
CA GLU A 266 -22.78 4.94 15.91
C GLU A 266 -21.29 4.65 16.00
N ALA A 267 -20.86 3.86 16.99
CA ALA A 267 -19.48 3.42 17.15
C ALA A 267 -18.99 2.61 15.94
N ALA A 268 -19.77 1.63 15.47
CA ALA A 268 -19.43 0.81 14.30
C ALA A 268 -19.38 1.65 13.01
N LEU A 269 -20.28 2.62 12.82
CA LEU A 269 -20.26 3.52 11.67
C LEU A 269 -19.00 4.42 11.72
N ARG A 270 -18.67 4.95 12.90
CA ARG A 270 -17.46 5.76 13.07
C ARG A 270 -16.19 4.96 12.83
N GLU A 271 -16.10 3.76 13.36
CA GLU A 271 -14.97 2.86 13.17
C GLU A 271 -14.79 2.50 11.69
N ALA A 272 -15.83 2.01 11.02
CA ALA A 272 -15.78 1.63 9.60
C ALA A 272 -15.33 2.78 8.69
N ASN A 273 -15.65 4.02 9.06
CA ASN A 273 -15.33 5.22 8.28
C ASN A 273 -14.19 6.05 8.86
N GLN A 274 -13.58 5.65 9.99
CA GLN A 274 -12.55 6.42 10.70
C GLN A 274 -12.99 7.86 11.03
N ILE A 275 -14.27 8.03 11.45
CA ILE A 275 -14.81 9.32 11.85
C ILE A 275 -14.41 9.57 13.30
N PRO A 276 -13.61 10.61 13.61
CA PRO A 276 -13.24 10.92 14.99
C PRO A 276 -14.47 11.21 15.86
N ALA A 277 -14.37 10.91 17.16
CA ALA A 277 -15.43 11.22 18.12
C ALA A 277 -15.78 12.71 18.08
N GLY A 278 -17.08 13.04 18.19
CA GLY A 278 -17.58 14.42 18.18
C GLY A 278 -17.52 15.14 16.82
N ARG A 279 -16.99 14.53 15.78
CA ARG A 279 -16.93 15.15 14.45
C ARG A 279 -18.18 14.85 13.64
N ARG A 280 -18.61 15.84 12.85
CA ARG A 280 -19.71 15.73 11.88
C ARG A 280 -19.17 15.41 10.50
N ILE A 281 -20.02 14.81 9.67
CA ILE A 281 -19.73 14.54 8.28
C ILE A 281 -20.37 15.64 7.43
N LYS A 282 -19.66 16.08 6.41
CA LYS A 282 -20.18 17.10 5.48
C LYS A 282 -21.26 16.49 4.59
N PRO A 283 -22.40 17.15 4.35
CA PRO A 283 -23.37 16.73 3.34
C PRO A 283 -22.73 16.53 1.97
N GLY A 284 -23.18 15.51 1.24
CA GLY A 284 -22.63 15.08 -0.04
C GLY A 284 -21.43 14.13 0.09
N SER A 285 -20.85 13.96 1.29
CA SER A 285 -19.81 12.94 1.52
C SER A 285 -20.38 11.53 1.39
N LEU A 286 -19.54 10.58 0.97
CA LEU A 286 -19.88 9.17 0.95
C LEU A 286 -19.35 8.48 2.20
N VAL A 287 -20.15 7.65 2.82
CA VAL A 287 -19.79 6.84 3.99
C VAL A 287 -20.17 5.39 3.75
N LEU A 288 -19.32 4.48 4.25
CA LEU A 288 -19.62 3.05 4.27
C LEU A 288 -20.73 2.75 5.28
N VAL A 289 -21.74 2.02 4.81
CA VAL A 289 -22.85 1.51 5.61
C VAL A 289 -23.09 0.04 5.33
N SER A 290 -23.82 -0.65 6.19
CA SER A 290 -24.21 -2.04 5.98
C SER A 290 -25.19 -2.18 4.82
N LYS A 291 -24.99 -3.15 3.91
CA LYS A 291 -25.92 -3.50 2.83
C LYS A 291 -27.29 -3.96 3.33
N SER A 292 -27.37 -4.51 4.53
CA SER A 292 -28.64 -4.98 5.13
C SER A 292 -29.61 -3.86 5.47
N SER A 293 -29.19 -2.60 5.33
CA SER A 293 -29.99 -1.44 5.75
C SER A 293 -31.16 -1.10 4.84
N GLY A 294 -31.16 -1.56 3.59
CA GLY A 294 -32.22 -1.19 2.63
C GLY A 294 -32.34 0.33 2.39
N LEU A 295 -31.29 1.08 2.64
CA LEU A 295 -31.28 2.54 2.46
C LEU A 295 -31.50 2.89 0.99
N GLY A 296 -32.56 3.64 0.71
CA GLY A 296 -32.96 4.01 -0.65
C GLY A 296 -31.95 4.84 -1.45
N ASN A 297 -30.93 5.37 -0.79
CA ASN A 297 -29.81 6.13 -1.39
C ASN A 297 -28.47 5.39 -1.23
N ALA A 298 -28.52 4.06 -1.05
CA ALA A 298 -27.31 3.24 -1.03
C ALA A 298 -26.81 3.02 -2.45
N GLU A 299 -25.56 3.38 -2.70
CA GLU A 299 -24.89 3.19 -3.99
C GLU A 299 -23.86 2.07 -3.85
N ASP A 300 -23.74 1.21 -4.86
CA ASP A 300 -22.65 0.24 -4.90
C ASP A 300 -21.31 0.97 -4.92
N ILE A 301 -20.29 0.33 -4.34
CA ILE A 301 -18.95 0.90 -4.31
C ILE A 301 -18.42 0.88 -5.75
N SER A 302 -18.40 2.06 -6.39
CA SER A 302 -17.92 2.25 -7.77
C SER A 302 -16.57 2.98 -7.79
N SER A 303 -15.94 3.05 -8.96
CA SER A 303 -14.72 3.86 -9.17
C SER A 303 -14.93 5.32 -8.77
N ASP A 304 -16.09 5.89 -9.08
CA ASP A 304 -16.41 7.28 -8.76
C ASP A 304 -16.58 7.51 -7.25
N THR A 305 -17.02 6.48 -6.50
CA THR A 305 -17.11 6.54 -5.04
C THR A 305 -15.76 6.39 -4.36
N ILE A 306 -14.77 5.81 -5.04
CA ILE A 306 -13.42 5.62 -4.50
C ILE A 306 -12.65 6.94 -4.47
N ASP A 307 -12.82 7.77 -5.48
CA ASP A 307 -12.17 9.09 -5.58
C ASP A 307 -12.89 10.16 -4.77
N ALA A 308 -14.14 9.91 -4.34
CA ALA A 308 -14.89 10.83 -3.50
C ALA A 308 -14.24 10.94 -2.12
N SER A 309 -13.61 12.06 -1.87
CA SER A 309 -13.03 12.34 -0.57
C SER A 309 -14.12 12.56 0.47
N PHE A 310 -14.09 11.76 1.49
CA PHE A 310 -14.85 11.95 2.71
C PHE A 310 -14.39 13.25 3.39
N ALA A 311 -15.28 14.23 3.45
CA ALA A 311 -15.03 15.50 4.09
C ALA A 311 -15.73 15.58 5.45
N LEU A 312 -14.95 15.80 6.50
CA LEU A 312 -15.50 16.17 7.79
C LEU A 312 -16.09 17.57 7.71
N ALA A 313 -17.27 17.78 8.27
CA ALA A 313 -17.85 19.10 8.43
C ALA A 313 -16.88 19.97 9.28
N GLN A 314 -16.60 21.16 8.81
CA GLN A 314 -15.84 22.12 9.60
C GLN A 314 -16.73 22.62 10.73
N ASP A 315 -16.29 22.42 11.97
CA ASP A 315 -16.93 23.08 13.10
C ASP A 315 -16.52 24.54 13.12
N TYR A 316 -17.49 25.40 13.28
CA TYR A 316 -17.28 26.84 13.37
C TYR A 316 -17.54 27.30 14.81
N ARG A 317 -16.68 28.14 15.35
CA ARG A 317 -16.97 28.93 16.56
C ARG A 317 -17.32 30.34 16.17
N ARG A 318 -18.32 30.90 16.80
CA ARG A 318 -18.67 32.30 16.63
C ARG A 318 -17.65 33.17 17.36
N VAL A 319 -16.93 34.02 16.62
CA VAL A 319 -15.94 34.94 17.15
C VAL A 319 -16.47 36.37 16.96
N THR A 320 -16.38 37.15 18.02
CA THR A 320 -16.61 38.60 17.97
C THR A 320 -15.28 39.30 17.92
N TYR A 321 -15.03 40.07 16.87
CA TYR A 321 -13.78 40.81 16.67
C TYR A 321 -14.07 42.30 16.63
N ARG A 322 -13.35 43.09 17.43
CA ARG A 322 -13.42 44.55 17.43
C ARG A 322 -12.27 45.10 16.57
N VAL A 323 -12.62 45.84 15.52
CA VAL A 323 -11.67 46.41 14.56
C VAL A 323 -10.75 47.41 15.28
N ARG A 324 -9.44 47.28 15.10
CA ARG A 324 -8.39 48.09 15.71
C ARG A 324 -7.83 49.11 14.70
N ARG A 325 -7.14 50.13 15.20
CA ARG A 325 -6.40 51.05 14.34
C ARG A 325 -5.36 50.30 13.50
N GLY A 326 -5.35 50.54 12.16
CA GLY A 326 -4.47 49.84 11.23
C GLY A 326 -5.06 48.54 10.66
N ASP A 327 -6.24 48.05 11.13
CA ASP A 327 -6.90 46.93 10.54
C ASP A 327 -7.55 47.29 9.20
N ASN A 328 -7.42 46.39 8.24
CA ASN A 328 -8.21 46.38 7.01
C ASN A 328 -8.88 45.01 6.82
N MET A 329 -9.82 44.92 5.90
CA MET A 329 -10.60 43.70 5.69
C MET A 329 -9.71 42.46 5.45
N ARG A 330 -8.61 42.62 4.69
CA ARG A 330 -7.69 41.53 4.38
C ARG A 330 -6.87 41.11 5.62
N SER A 331 -6.42 42.06 6.43
CA SER A 331 -5.64 41.74 7.65
C SER A 331 -6.51 41.04 8.69
N VAL A 332 -7.76 41.48 8.86
CA VAL A 332 -8.72 40.85 9.78
C VAL A 332 -9.12 39.47 9.30
N ALA A 333 -9.40 39.30 8.00
CA ALA A 333 -9.71 38.03 7.40
C ALA A 333 -8.59 36.98 7.59
N ARG A 334 -7.32 37.40 7.37
CA ARG A 334 -6.14 36.54 7.60
C ARG A 334 -5.99 36.14 9.06
N ARG A 335 -6.18 37.12 9.99
CA ARG A 335 -6.09 36.86 11.44
C ARG A 335 -7.16 35.91 11.94
N LEU A 336 -8.36 35.97 11.37
CA LEU A 336 -9.48 35.10 11.71
C LEU A 336 -9.51 33.79 10.91
N GLY A 337 -8.63 33.60 9.91
CA GLY A 337 -8.58 32.42 9.08
C GLY A 337 -9.83 32.23 8.19
N VAL A 338 -10.41 33.33 7.73
CA VAL A 338 -11.60 33.34 6.87
C VAL A 338 -11.39 34.23 5.64
N SER A 339 -12.28 34.12 4.64
CA SER A 339 -12.22 35.04 3.50
C SER A 339 -12.84 36.41 3.83
N PRO A 340 -12.40 37.49 3.16
CA PRO A 340 -13.06 38.81 3.24
C PRO A 340 -14.56 38.72 2.96
N ALA A 341 -14.96 37.92 1.97
CA ALA A 341 -16.36 37.68 1.62
C ALA A 341 -17.18 37.08 2.79
N THR A 342 -16.57 36.15 3.55
CA THR A 342 -17.20 35.56 4.74
C THR A 342 -17.48 36.61 5.81
N ILE A 343 -16.53 37.53 6.07
CA ILE A 343 -16.72 38.63 7.04
C ILE A 343 -17.84 39.55 6.56
N MET A 344 -17.81 39.94 5.29
CA MET A 344 -18.84 40.80 4.69
C MET A 344 -20.24 40.19 4.79
N LYS A 345 -20.41 38.94 4.37
CA LYS A 345 -21.67 38.21 4.41
C LYS A 345 -22.20 38.05 5.84
N SER A 346 -21.34 37.70 6.79
CA SER A 346 -21.73 37.51 8.20
C SER A 346 -22.16 38.77 8.90
N ASN A 347 -21.79 39.95 8.37
CA ASN A 347 -22.06 41.25 8.98
C ASN A 347 -22.88 42.18 8.09
N GLY A 348 -23.41 41.73 6.98
CA GLY A 348 -24.23 42.53 6.05
C GLY A 348 -23.47 43.73 5.45
N LEU A 349 -22.15 43.60 5.28
CA LEU A 349 -21.31 44.72 4.80
C LEU A 349 -21.37 44.80 3.26
N ARG A 350 -21.65 45.98 2.74
CA ARG A 350 -21.69 46.23 1.28
C ARG A 350 -20.33 46.65 0.72
N SER A 351 -19.34 46.96 1.59
CA SER A 351 -17.98 47.36 1.19
C SER A 351 -16.94 46.76 2.14
N GLN A 352 -15.67 46.69 1.67
CA GLN A 352 -14.55 46.21 2.47
C GLN A 352 -13.99 47.25 3.47
N ARG A 353 -14.59 48.45 3.54
CA ARG A 353 -14.16 49.48 4.48
C ARG A 353 -14.58 49.11 5.90
N LEU A 354 -13.63 49.11 6.84
CA LEU A 354 -13.85 48.89 8.25
C LEU A 354 -13.65 50.20 9.02
N ARG A 355 -14.45 50.38 10.08
CA ARG A 355 -14.27 51.53 11.01
C ARG A 355 -13.61 51.04 12.30
N VAL A 356 -12.66 51.79 12.82
CA VAL A 356 -12.05 51.49 14.12
C VAL A 356 -13.13 51.42 15.20
N GLY A 357 -13.09 50.41 16.03
CA GLY A 357 -14.14 50.12 17.02
C GLY A 357 -15.32 49.31 16.50
N GLN A 358 -15.49 49.12 15.20
CA GLN A 358 -16.56 48.32 14.62
C GLN A 358 -16.47 46.88 15.13
N THR A 359 -17.60 46.31 15.52
CA THR A 359 -17.70 44.93 15.97
C THR A 359 -18.11 44.03 14.81
N LEU A 360 -17.27 43.04 14.54
CA LEU A 360 -17.52 42.01 13.51
C LEU A 360 -17.85 40.68 14.20
N ARG A 361 -18.95 40.02 13.77
CA ARG A 361 -19.33 38.68 14.19
C ARG A 361 -19.04 37.73 13.07
N VAL A 362 -18.16 36.73 13.28
CA VAL A 362 -17.70 35.85 12.22
C VAL A 362 -17.69 34.42 12.73
N ASN A 363 -18.21 33.50 11.92
CA ASN A 363 -18.04 32.08 12.17
C ASN A 363 -16.64 31.66 11.66
N VAL A 364 -15.74 31.37 12.59
CA VAL A 364 -14.36 31.01 12.32
C VAL A 364 -14.23 29.50 12.38
N PRO A 365 -13.64 28.84 11.36
CA PRO A 365 -13.42 27.41 11.42
C PRO A 365 -12.52 27.05 12.60
N ILE A 366 -12.91 26.00 13.33
CA ILE A 366 -12.06 25.43 14.38
C ILE A 366 -10.97 24.62 13.65
N VAL A 367 -9.83 25.28 13.41
CA VAL A 367 -8.67 24.61 12.80
C VAL A 367 -7.95 23.85 13.91
N THR A 368 -8.22 22.55 14.02
CA THR A 368 -7.25 21.65 14.61
C THR A 368 -6.12 21.55 13.58
N ARG A 369 -4.95 22.09 13.88
CA ARG A 369 -3.81 22.19 12.98
C ARG A 369 -3.46 20.83 12.37
N GLN A 370 -3.99 20.55 11.20
CA GLN A 370 -3.41 19.64 10.24
C GLN A 370 -2.99 20.52 9.04
N THR A 371 -1.71 20.76 8.93
CA THR A 371 -1.12 21.42 7.78
C THR A 371 -1.26 20.53 6.56
N THR A 372 -2.23 20.85 5.71
CA THR A 372 -2.27 20.35 4.34
C THR A 372 -2.31 21.56 3.42
N THR A 373 -1.16 21.90 2.86
CA THR A 373 -1.06 22.73 1.67
C THR A 373 -1.36 21.84 0.46
N SER A 374 -2.55 21.96 -0.08
CA SER A 374 -2.85 21.48 -1.43
C SER A 374 -3.38 22.63 -2.26
N ARG A 375 -2.62 22.98 -3.29
CA ARG A 375 -2.99 23.89 -4.37
C ARG A 375 -3.78 23.08 -5.38
N PRO A 376 -4.97 23.50 -5.84
CA PRO A 376 -5.72 22.77 -6.86
C PRO A 376 -5.12 23.03 -8.24
N THR A 377 -4.77 21.97 -8.92
CA THR A 377 -4.52 21.97 -10.38
C THR A 377 -5.80 21.50 -11.06
N THR A 378 -6.42 22.37 -11.78
CA THR A 378 -7.54 22.07 -12.70
C THR A 378 -7.02 21.27 -13.88
N THR A 379 -7.53 20.08 -14.08
CA THR A 379 -7.43 19.37 -15.36
C THR A 379 -8.84 19.01 -15.84
N ARG A 380 -9.09 19.46 -17.05
CA ARG A 380 -10.32 19.33 -17.81
C ARG A 380 -10.39 17.92 -18.39
N SER A 381 -11.41 17.16 -18.08
CA SER A 381 -11.67 15.85 -18.65
C SER A 381 -12.63 15.96 -19.84
N THR A 382 -12.27 15.33 -20.94
CA THR A 382 -13.18 14.96 -22.03
C THR A 382 -13.43 13.45 -21.99
N PRO A 383 -14.63 12.99 -22.32
CA PRO A 383 -14.99 11.58 -22.25
C PRO A 383 -14.64 10.86 -23.56
N ASP A 384 -14.08 9.66 -23.45
CA ASP A 384 -13.96 8.74 -24.59
C ASP A 384 -14.41 7.33 -24.23
N THR A 385 -15.19 6.78 -25.13
CA THR A 385 -15.84 5.49 -25.18
C THR A 385 -14.83 4.33 -25.42
N PRO A 386 -15.13 3.09 -25.00
CA PRO A 386 -14.16 1.99 -25.03
C PRO A 386 -14.13 1.30 -26.40
N VAL A 387 -12.98 1.37 -27.04
CA VAL A 387 -12.58 0.47 -28.11
C VAL A 387 -11.49 -0.43 -27.52
N ALA A 388 -11.54 -1.74 -27.78
CA ALA A 388 -10.49 -2.68 -27.41
C ALA A 388 -9.16 -2.23 -28.06
N SER A 389 -8.38 -1.43 -27.34
CA SER A 389 -7.17 -0.80 -27.85
C SER A 389 -5.97 -1.31 -27.12
N THR A 390 -4.99 -1.76 -27.88
CA THR A 390 -3.61 -1.94 -27.44
C THR A 390 -3.20 -0.68 -26.67
N LYS A 391 -3.09 -0.78 -25.36
CA LYS A 391 -2.69 0.37 -24.53
C LYS A 391 -1.19 0.59 -24.69
N PHE A 392 -0.81 1.84 -24.87
CA PHE A 392 0.60 2.24 -24.90
C PHE A 392 0.91 3.08 -23.67
N TYR A 393 2.11 2.91 -23.14
CA TYR A 393 2.64 3.72 -22.06
C TYR A 393 3.92 4.40 -22.48
N VAL A 394 4.05 5.69 -22.21
CA VAL A 394 5.30 6.44 -22.43
C VAL A 394 6.06 6.50 -21.11
N VAL A 395 7.27 5.96 -21.11
CA VAL A 395 8.15 5.91 -19.95
C VAL A 395 8.47 7.31 -19.46
N ARG A 396 8.26 7.56 -18.18
CA ARG A 396 8.54 8.83 -17.51
C ARG A 396 9.81 8.73 -16.68
N LYS A 397 10.36 9.86 -16.29
CA LYS A 397 11.53 9.92 -15.42
C LYS A 397 11.21 9.25 -14.07
N GLY A 398 11.98 8.24 -13.69
CA GLY A 398 11.77 7.43 -12.49
C GLY A 398 11.00 6.12 -12.68
N ASP A 399 10.47 5.87 -13.89
CA ASP A 399 9.82 4.59 -14.20
C ASP A 399 10.83 3.45 -14.32
N THR A 400 10.38 2.27 -13.88
CA THR A 400 11.05 0.99 -14.11
C THR A 400 10.09 0.05 -14.85
N LEU A 401 10.62 -0.96 -15.54
CA LEU A 401 9.77 -2.01 -16.14
C LEU A 401 8.84 -2.66 -15.11
N TYR A 402 9.31 -2.78 -13.88
CA TYR A 402 8.52 -3.35 -12.79
C TYR A 402 7.38 -2.41 -12.36
N SER A 403 7.65 -1.11 -12.13
CA SER A 403 6.61 -0.16 -11.73
C SER A 403 5.54 -0.02 -12.81
N ILE A 404 5.95 0.00 -14.09
CA ILE A 404 5.01 0.06 -15.22
C ILE A 404 4.20 -1.24 -15.32
N ALA A 405 4.86 -2.41 -15.26
CA ALA A 405 4.18 -3.69 -15.33
C ALA A 405 3.14 -3.86 -14.20
N ASN A 406 3.53 -3.48 -12.99
CA ASN A 406 2.64 -3.53 -11.82
C ASN A 406 1.44 -2.58 -11.96
N ARG A 407 1.63 -1.37 -12.49
CA ARG A 407 0.54 -0.40 -12.78
C ARG A 407 -0.52 -0.97 -13.72
N TYR A 408 -0.12 -1.86 -14.62
CA TYR A 408 -1.02 -2.47 -15.61
C TYR A 408 -1.40 -3.91 -15.31
N GLY A 409 -1.06 -4.43 -14.11
CA GLY A 409 -1.42 -5.79 -13.68
C GLY A 409 -0.77 -6.90 -14.50
N ILE A 410 0.40 -6.63 -15.11
CA ILE A 410 1.19 -7.60 -15.89
C ILE A 410 2.55 -7.80 -15.23
N THR A 411 3.25 -8.86 -15.60
CA THR A 411 4.61 -9.07 -15.09
C THR A 411 5.63 -8.22 -15.84
N ALA A 412 6.73 -7.85 -15.19
CA ALA A 412 7.83 -7.16 -15.84
C ALA A 412 8.40 -8.00 -17.01
N SER A 413 8.35 -9.34 -16.89
CA SER A 413 8.73 -10.25 -17.96
C SER A 413 7.77 -10.18 -19.16
N ALA A 414 6.44 -10.15 -18.90
CA ALA A 414 5.45 -9.99 -19.96
C ALA A 414 5.59 -8.63 -20.66
N LEU A 415 5.85 -7.56 -19.89
CA LEU A 415 6.09 -6.23 -20.45
C LEU A 415 7.37 -6.20 -21.31
N ARG A 416 8.46 -6.85 -20.86
CA ARG A 416 9.70 -6.99 -21.63
C ARG A 416 9.46 -7.72 -22.95
N ASN A 417 8.80 -8.87 -22.88
CA ASN A 417 8.54 -9.71 -24.06
C ASN A 417 7.65 -8.99 -25.08
N ALA A 418 6.61 -8.29 -24.61
CA ALA A 418 5.71 -7.52 -25.48
C ALA A 418 6.42 -6.33 -26.19
N ASN A 419 7.60 -5.93 -25.70
CA ASN A 419 8.35 -4.78 -26.21
C ASN A 419 9.77 -5.14 -26.71
N ASN A 420 10.11 -6.42 -26.79
CA ASN A 420 11.43 -6.92 -27.21
C ASN A 420 12.60 -6.27 -26.43
N ILE A 421 12.43 -6.04 -25.12
CA ILE A 421 13.44 -5.41 -24.28
C ILE A 421 14.39 -6.47 -23.73
N SER A 422 15.67 -6.36 -24.06
CA SER A 422 16.74 -7.17 -23.50
C SER A 422 17.22 -6.52 -22.18
N GLY A 423 17.03 -7.18 -21.05
CA GLY A 423 17.40 -6.64 -19.73
C GLY A 423 16.28 -5.82 -19.09
N ASN A 424 16.65 -4.90 -18.18
CA ASN A 424 15.70 -4.10 -17.41
C ASN A 424 15.73 -2.59 -17.76
N ASN A 425 16.56 -2.19 -18.73
CA ASN A 425 16.75 -0.79 -19.07
C ASN A 425 15.65 -0.28 -19.99
N ILE A 426 15.01 0.81 -19.59
CA ILE A 426 14.05 1.58 -20.39
C ILE A 426 14.45 3.05 -20.35
N SER A 427 14.18 3.77 -21.44
CA SER A 427 14.53 5.18 -21.55
C SER A 427 13.32 6.07 -21.36
N VAL A 428 13.52 7.23 -20.72
CA VAL A 428 12.46 8.26 -20.62
C VAL A 428 12.01 8.65 -22.03
N GLY A 429 10.67 8.70 -22.23
CA GLY A 429 10.07 8.92 -23.56
C GLY A 429 9.89 7.64 -24.38
N GLN A 430 10.45 6.50 -23.99
CA GLN A 430 10.23 5.23 -24.67
C GLN A 430 8.74 4.84 -24.60
N ARG A 431 8.17 4.45 -25.73
CA ARG A 431 6.78 3.99 -25.82
C ARG A 431 6.73 2.47 -25.64
N LEU A 432 6.02 2.01 -24.62
CA LEU A 432 5.84 0.60 -24.30
C LEU A 432 4.41 0.16 -24.67
N THR A 433 4.32 -0.97 -25.33
CA THR A 433 3.05 -1.66 -25.61
C THR A 433 2.63 -2.43 -24.35
N ILE A 434 1.43 -2.14 -23.87
CA ILE A 434 0.84 -2.83 -22.71
C ILE A 434 -0.19 -3.82 -23.25
N ASN A 435 0.22 -5.06 -23.46
CA ASN A 435 -0.70 -6.12 -23.86
C ASN A 435 -1.25 -6.80 -22.60
N ALA A 436 -2.54 -6.69 -22.36
CA ALA A 436 -3.24 -7.39 -21.28
C ALA A 436 -3.30 -8.93 -21.49
N SER A 437 -2.78 -9.43 -22.61
CA SER A 437 -2.83 -10.84 -23.02
C SER A 437 -1.63 -11.68 -22.55
N GLY A 438 -0.81 -11.17 -21.64
CA GLY A 438 0.27 -11.96 -21.05
C GLY A 438 -0.31 -12.97 -20.05
N THR A 439 -0.15 -14.28 -20.33
CA THR A 439 -0.40 -15.34 -19.36
C THR A 439 0.25 -14.97 -18.02
N PRO A 440 -0.50 -14.95 -16.92
CA PRO A 440 0.07 -14.63 -15.62
C PRO A 440 1.12 -15.68 -15.27
N THR A 441 2.35 -15.23 -15.04
CA THR A 441 3.35 -16.09 -14.44
C THR A 441 2.87 -16.49 -13.04
N LYS A 442 3.18 -17.70 -12.62
CA LYS A 442 2.72 -18.48 -11.45
C LYS A 442 2.69 -17.77 -10.07
N ARG A 443 2.88 -16.45 -9.99
CA ARG A 443 2.85 -15.63 -8.77
C ARG A 443 1.59 -14.76 -8.62
N HIS A 444 0.74 -14.70 -9.65
CA HIS A 444 -0.48 -13.88 -9.64
C HIS A 444 -1.67 -14.79 -9.91
N VAL A 445 -2.55 -14.93 -8.95
CA VAL A 445 -3.84 -15.59 -9.13
C VAL A 445 -4.87 -14.51 -9.41
N VAL A 446 -5.33 -14.42 -10.66
CA VAL A 446 -6.47 -13.57 -11.03
C VAL A 446 -7.71 -14.42 -10.83
N LEU A 447 -8.58 -14.00 -9.92
CA LEU A 447 -9.88 -14.61 -9.74
C LEU A 447 -10.86 -13.96 -10.74
N GLU A 448 -10.64 -14.20 -12.03
CA GLU A 448 -11.68 -13.96 -13.04
C GLU A 448 -12.78 -15.02 -12.90
N GLU A 449 -13.98 -14.73 -13.42
CA GLU A 449 -15.10 -15.69 -13.42
C GLU A 449 -14.61 -17.09 -13.79
N VAL A 450 -14.79 -18.04 -12.89
CA VAL A 450 -14.47 -19.43 -13.16
C VAL A 450 -15.37 -19.86 -14.31
N PRO A 451 -14.87 -20.11 -15.52
CA PRO A 451 -15.72 -20.50 -16.65
C PRO A 451 -16.54 -21.73 -16.24
N GLU A 452 -17.80 -21.75 -16.61
CA GLU A 452 -18.73 -22.87 -16.36
C GLU A 452 -18.15 -24.26 -16.75
N ARG A 453 -17.15 -24.27 -17.62
CA ARG A 453 -16.34 -25.43 -18.00
C ARG A 453 -15.51 -26.05 -16.87
N VAL A 454 -15.09 -25.25 -15.87
CA VAL A 454 -14.30 -25.79 -14.73
C VAL A 454 -15.22 -26.49 -13.73
N GLN A 455 -16.47 -26.05 -13.60
CA GLN A 455 -17.47 -26.74 -12.76
C GLN A 455 -17.81 -28.16 -13.25
N LYS A 456 -17.69 -28.43 -14.56
CA LYS A 456 -17.89 -29.75 -15.12
C LYS A 456 -16.61 -30.60 -15.25
N GLN A 457 -15.41 -30.03 -15.08
CA GLN A 457 -14.15 -30.75 -15.23
C GLN A 457 -13.58 -31.31 -13.91
N VAL A 458 -14.10 -30.89 -12.75
CA VAL A 458 -13.75 -31.52 -11.46
C VAL A 458 -14.27 -32.99 -11.37
N SER A 459 -15.22 -33.40 -12.22
CA SER A 459 -15.80 -34.73 -12.15
C SER A 459 -15.28 -35.75 -13.13
N LYS A 460 -14.58 -35.39 -14.22
CA LYS A 460 -14.09 -36.41 -15.19
C LYS A 460 -12.97 -35.90 -16.11
N ARG A 461 -11.69 -36.05 -15.72
CA ARG A 461 -10.59 -36.22 -16.68
C ARG A 461 -9.49 -37.10 -16.09
N PRO A 462 -8.94 -38.07 -16.87
CA PRO A 462 -7.85 -38.93 -16.41
C PRO A 462 -6.56 -38.14 -16.32
N LEU A 463 -5.88 -38.28 -15.19
CA LEU A 463 -4.56 -37.71 -14.87
C LEU A 463 -3.53 -38.10 -15.94
N ALA A 464 -2.77 -37.10 -16.40
CA ALA A 464 -1.62 -37.29 -17.27
C ALA A 464 -0.58 -38.23 -16.62
N LYS A 465 -0.10 -39.19 -17.38
CA LYS A 465 0.61 -40.42 -17.09
C LYS A 465 2.01 -40.34 -16.45
N LYS A 466 2.30 -39.45 -15.53
CA LYS A 466 3.53 -39.58 -14.75
C LYS A 466 3.22 -39.82 -13.28
N LYS A 467 3.41 -41.08 -12.86
CA LYS A 467 3.22 -41.50 -11.46
C LYS A 467 4.28 -40.97 -10.50
N THR A 468 5.41 -40.50 -11.00
CA THR A 468 6.52 -40.03 -10.21
C THR A 468 7.23 -38.83 -10.83
N TYR A 469 7.89 -38.00 -10.00
CA TYR A 469 8.70 -36.87 -10.41
C TYR A 469 10.06 -36.90 -9.70
N LYS A 470 11.16 -36.68 -10.43
CA LYS A 470 12.50 -36.60 -9.87
C LYS A 470 12.85 -35.12 -9.66
N VAL A 471 13.09 -34.73 -8.43
CA VAL A 471 13.42 -33.36 -8.01
C VAL A 471 14.68 -32.86 -8.70
N ARG A 472 14.61 -31.69 -9.34
CA ARG A 472 15.72 -31.02 -10.04
C ARG A 472 16.25 -29.86 -9.23
N LYS A 473 17.42 -29.36 -9.56
CA LYS A 473 17.98 -28.13 -8.94
C LYS A 473 17.06 -26.94 -9.20
N GLY A 474 16.60 -26.28 -8.13
CA GLY A 474 15.66 -25.16 -8.20
C GLY A 474 14.17 -25.55 -8.04
N ASP A 475 13.86 -26.85 -7.92
CA ASP A 475 12.48 -27.29 -7.63
C ASP A 475 12.10 -27.01 -6.16
N THR A 476 10.83 -26.67 -5.98
CA THR A 476 10.18 -26.56 -4.66
C THR A 476 8.99 -27.54 -4.59
N LEU A 477 8.54 -27.87 -3.38
CA LEU A 477 7.30 -28.65 -3.22
C LEU A 477 6.13 -27.97 -3.95
N PHE A 478 6.09 -26.65 -3.92
CA PHE A 478 5.06 -25.88 -4.61
C PHE A 478 5.15 -26.01 -6.14
N SER A 479 6.36 -25.86 -6.73
CA SER A 479 6.51 -25.97 -8.19
C SER A 479 6.17 -27.37 -8.69
N ILE A 480 6.53 -28.41 -7.94
CA ILE A 480 6.23 -29.82 -8.29
C ILE A 480 4.75 -30.11 -8.11
N ALA A 481 4.14 -29.72 -6.99
CA ALA A 481 2.71 -29.90 -6.73
C ALA A 481 1.86 -29.19 -7.79
N SER A 482 2.20 -27.94 -8.11
CA SER A 482 1.52 -27.16 -9.14
C SER A 482 1.64 -27.78 -10.54
N SER A 483 2.82 -28.33 -10.90
CA SER A 483 3.02 -29.00 -12.19
C SER A 483 2.28 -30.34 -12.28
N ALA A 484 1.99 -30.96 -11.13
CA ALA A 484 1.25 -32.20 -10.99
C ALA A 484 -0.26 -31.98 -10.75
N ASN A 485 -0.71 -30.74 -10.75
CA ASN A 485 -2.09 -30.32 -10.51
C ASN A 485 -2.64 -30.83 -9.16
N MET A 486 -1.80 -30.76 -8.11
CA MET A 486 -2.13 -31.14 -6.73
C MET A 486 -1.67 -30.07 -5.74
N SER A 487 -2.24 -30.07 -4.53
CA SER A 487 -1.78 -29.18 -3.47
C SER A 487 -0.44 -29.63 -2.88
N VAL A 488 0.32 -28.71 -2.29
CA VAL A 488 1.55 -29.03 -1.55
C VAL A 488 1.27 -30.03 -0.42
N ASN A 489 0.12 -29.89 0.24
CA ASN A 489 -0.29 -30.80 1.32
C ASN A 489 -0.59 -32.20 0.81
N GLN A 490 -1.22 -32.33 -0.35
CA GLN A 490 -1.45 -33.64 -1.00
C GLN A 490 -0.12 -34.28 -1.42
N LEU A 491 0.80 -33.50 -2.02
CA LEU A 491 2.14 -34.00 -2.36
C LEU A 491 2.92 -34.46 -1.13
N LYS A 492 2.89 -33.68 -0.05
CA LYS A 492 3.53 -34.03 1.23
C LYS A 492 2.94 -35.30 1.83
N LYS A 493 1.61 -35.39 1.93
CA LYS A 493 0.90 -36.57 2.45
C LYS A 493 1.21 -37.82 1.65
N LEU A 494 1.20 -37.71 0.31
CA LEU A 494 1.46 -38.82 -0.60
C LEU A 494 2.91 -39.36 -0.49
N ASN A 495 3.85 -38.50 -0.06
CA ASN A 495 5.28 -38.81 0.03
C ASN A 495 5.81 -38.90 1.46
N GLY A 496 4.96 -38.78 2.49
CA GLY A 496 5.38 -38.83 3.90
C GLY A 496 6.30 -37.68 4.31
N ILE A 497 6.22 -36.53 3.59
CA ILE A 497 7.12 -35.39 3.82
C ILE A 497 6.57 -34.54 4.97
N ARG A 498 7.30 -34.48 6.09
CA ARG A 498 6.89 -33.71 7.28
C ARG A 498 7.40 -32.27 7.27
N ASN A 499 8.48 -32.00 6.54
CA ASN A 499 9.08 -30.66 6.39
C ASN A 499 9.08 -30.23 4.91
N ASN A 500 9.53 -29.03 4.58
CA ASN A 500 9.54 -28.53 3.21
C ASN A 500 10.85 -28.83 2.47
N ASN A 501 11.74 -29.65 3.03
CA ASN A 501 13.04 -29.91 2.43
C ASN A 501 12.95 -30.99 1.34
N LEU A 502 13.38 -30.63 0.15
CA LEU A 502 13.58 -31.53 -0.98
C LEU A 502 15.07 -31.70 -1.25
N LYS A 503 15.48 -32.94 -1.58
CA LYS A 503 16.82 -33.21 -2.06
C LYS A 503 16.81 -33.33 -3.58
N VAL A 504 17.76 -32.65 -4.24
CA VAL A 504 17.95 -32.83 -5.69
C VAL A 504 18.18 -34.33 -6.00
N GLY A 505 17.43 -34.84 -6.97
CA GLY A 505 17.44 -36.29 -7.29
C GLY A 505 16.41 -37.11 -6.52
N GLN A 506 15.73 -36.58 -5.49
CA GLN A 506 14.66 -37.24 -4.77
C GLN A 506 13.50 -37.55 -5.71
N THR A 507 12.95 -38.76 -5.64
CA THR A 507 11.78 -39.14 -6.41
C THR A 507 10.51 -38.98 -5.59
N LEU A 508 9.55 -38.22 -6.09
CA LEU A 508 8.26 -37.96 -5.46
C LEU A 508 7.14 -38.68 -6.23
N LYS A 509 6.23 -39.30 -5.50
CA LYS A 509 4.97 -39.82 -6.07
C LYS A 509 4.02 -38.64 -6.36
N LEU A 510 3.38 -38.65 -7.53
CA LEU A 510 2.41 -37.64 -7.97
C LEU A 510 0.98 -38.19 -8.08
N SER A 511 0.78 -39.48 -7.87
CA SER A 511 -0.54 -40.14 -7.77
C SER A 511 -0.46 -41.33 -6.82
N GLN A 512 -1.59 -41.71 -6.24
CA GLN A 512 -1.72 -42.98 -5.50
C GLN A 512 -1.53 -44.17 -6.38
#